data_9e4a08e1039f48011fbafed7a87e9d7f
#
_entry.id   9e4a08e1039f48011fbafed7a87e9d7f
#
_cell.length_a   1.000
_cell.length_b   1.000
_cell.length_c   1.000
_cell.angle_alpha   90.00
_cell.angle_beta   90.00
_cell.angle_gamma   90.00
#
_symmetry.space_group_name_H-M   'P 1'
#
loop_
_entity.id
_entity.type
_entity.pdbx_description
1 polymer ?
#
loop_
_entity_poly.entity_id
_entity_poly.type
_entity_poly.pdbx_seq_one_letter_code
_entity_poly.pdbx_strand_id
1 'polypeptide(L)'
;MIPPSSSYLINISLGLPYHKVQITTHLLLNFLLVPNHNTVMATIKVYGSTFSTAAMRVFAALYEKDIEFELVPVDMRAGEHKKAPFISLNPFGQVPAFEDGNLKLFESRAITQYIAHEYFDKGTQLVIRDSKKMAILSVWTEVEGQKFDPAASKLTWELGIKPLLGKPTDSAVVEEYEAKLAAVLDVYEARLAQSKYLGGDSFTLADLHHLPTINYLMGTQSKKLFESRPHVSAWVADITARPAWNKVIAMRS
;
A
#
# COMPACT_ATOMS: atom_id res chain seq x y z
N MET A 1 -18.13 -21.09 57.45
CA MET A 1 -17.91 -22.42 56.87
C MET A 1 -17.71 -22.22 55.36
N ILE A 2 -16.49 -22.40 54.91
CA ILE A 2 -16.09 -22.28 53.48
C ILE A 2 -16.21 -23.69 52.88
N PRO A 3 -16.92 -23.89 51.74
CA PRO A 3 -17.01 -25.20 51.11
C PRO A 3 -15.67 -25.61 50.47
N PRO A 4 -15.38 -26.94 50.37
CA PRO A 4 -14.11 -27.44 49.90
C PRO A 4 -13.94 -27.22 48.36
N SER A 5 -12.74 -26.89 47.97
CA SER A 5 -12.28 -26.68 46.61
C SER A 5 -12.46 -27.92 45.70
N SER A 6 -13.20 -27.78 44.63
CA SER A 6 -13.32 -28.80 43.58
C SER A 6 -12.06 -28.77 42.69
N SER A 7 -11.33 -29.90 42.63
CA SER A 7 -10.20 -30.08 41.70
C SER A 7 -10.75 -30.66 40.40
N TYR A 8 -10.49 -30.01 39.27
CA TYR A 8 -10.75 -30.54 37.92
C TYR A 8 -9.46 -31.14 37.35
N LEU A 9 -9.53 -32.37 36.88
CA LEU A 9 -8.44 -33.04 36.14
C LEU A 9 -8.59 -32.76 34.65
N ILE A 10 -7.61 -32.10 34.06
CA ILE A 10 -7.52 -31.95 32.61
C ILE A 10 -6.47 -32.94 32.12
N ASN A 11 -6.90 -33.89 31.29
CA ASN A 11 -5.99 -34.86 30.62
C ASN A 11 -5.42 -34.23 29.36
N ILE A 12 -4.13 -33.90 29.36
CA ILE A 12 -3.38 -33.51 28.17
C ILE A 12 -2.48 -34.70 27.79
N SER A 13 -2.77 -35.36 26.68
CA SER A 13 -1.95 -36.45 26.14
C SER A 13 -0.82 -35.84 25.28
N LEU A 14 0.38 -35.80 25.82
CA LEU A 14 1.61 -35.48 25.11
C LEU A 14 2.50 -36.72 25.08
N GLY A 15 2.22 -37.72 24.28
CA GLY A 15 3.07 -38.84 23.83
C GLY A 15 4.32 -39.28 24.64
N LEU A 16 4.40 -39.03 25.94
CA LEU A 16 5.51 -39.39 26.84
C LEU A 16 4.98 -40.02 28.13
N PRO A 17 5.71 -40.93 28.81
CA PRO A 17 5.22 -41.68 29.97
C PRO A 17 4.82 -40.76 31.13
N TYR A 18 3.67 -41.13 31.70
CA TYR A 18 2.91 -40.39 32.70
C TYR A 18 3.73 -39.83 33.87
N HIS A 19 3.90 -38.50 33.91
CA HIS A 19 4.16 -37.74 35.14
C HIS A 19 2.88 -36.94 35.48
N LYS A 20 2.33 -37.22 36.69
CA LYS A 20 1.22 -36.42 37.23
C LYS A 20 1.77 -35.05 37.65
N VAL A 21 1.41 -34.02 36.92
CA VAL A 21 1.70 -32.63 37.33
C VAL A 21 0.48 -32.11 38.08
N GLN A 22 0.65 -31.81 39.35
CA GLN A 22 -0.37 -31.17 40.17
C GLN A 22 -0.24 -29.66 40.02
N ILE A 23 -1.16 -29.07 39.26
CA ILE A 23 -1.21 -27.61 39.10
C ILE A 23 -2.15 -27.04 40.18
N THR A 24 -1.59 -26.30 41.09
CA THR A 24 -2.38 -25.61 42.14
C THR A 24 -3.09 -24.40 41.55
N THR A 25 -4.33 -24.18 41.99
CA THR A 25 -5.28 -23.13 41.55
C THR A 25 -4.70 -21.69 41.61
N HIS A 26 -3.61 -21.47 42.34
CA HIS A 26 -2.92 -20.15 42.36
C HIS A 26 -2.19 -19.78 41.09
N LEU A 27 -1.76 -20.75 40.27
CA LEU A 27 -1.09 -20.45 38.98
C LEU A 27 -2.07 -20.06 37.85
N LEU A 28 -3.31 -20.54 37.90
CA LEU A 28 -4.33 -20.21 36.89
C LEU A 28 -4.93 -18.81 37.08
N LEU A 29 -5.00 -18.29 38.34
CA LEU A 29 -5.48 -16.94 38.57
C LEU A 29 -4.50 -15.84 38.08
N ASN A 30 -3.20 -16.13 38.11
CA ASN A 30 -2.19 -15.18 37.61
C ASN A 30 -2.13 -15.11 36.07
N PHE A 31 -2.70 -16.12 35.35
CA PHE A 31 -2.77 -16.09 33.89
C PHE A 31 -3.99 -15.31 33.37
N LEU A 32 -5.01 -15.08 34.24
CA LEU A 32 -6.21 -14.32 33.90
C LEU A 32 -6.15 -12.83 34.28
N LEU A 33 -5.09 -12.43 35.00
CA LEU A 33 -4.77 -11.02 35.28
C LEU A 33 -3.62 -10.54 34.36
N VAL A 34 -3.72 -10.81 33.07
CA VAL A 34 -3.01 -9.98 32.08
C VAL A 34 -3.67 -8.61 32.21
N PRO A 35 -2.96 -7.57 32.66
CA PRO A 35 -3.55 -6.23 32.63
C PRO A 35 -3.97 -6.00 31.19
N ASN A 36 -5.21 -5.61 31.04
CA ASN A 36 -5.70 -5.05 29.78
C ASN A 36 -4.83 -3.81 29.52
N HIS A 37 -3.65 -4.02 28.91
CA HIS A 37 -2.91 -2.94 28.36
C HIS A 37 -3.87 -2.39 27.27
N ASN A 38 -4.56 -1.31 27.62
CA ASN A 38 -4.93 -0.31 26.65
C ASN A 38 -3.60 0.10 26.00
N THR A 39 -3.11 -0.72 25.09
CA THR A 39 -2.06 -0.34 24.19
C THR A 39 -2.67 0.79 23.39
N VAL A 40 -2.37 2.01 23.76
CA VAL A 40 -2.58 3.16 22.87
C VAL A 40 -1.85 2.75 21.62
N MET A 41 -2.59 2.29 20.62
CA MET A 41 -2.01 1.92 19.33
C MET A 41 -1.25 3.15 18.87
N ALA A 42 0.05 3.02 18.73
CA ALA A 42 0.86 4.13 18.25
C ALA A 42 0.27 4.57 16.91
N THR A 43 -0.02 5.87 16.79
CA THR A 43 -0.60 6.42 15.55
C THR A 43 0.39 6.19 14.42
N ILE A 44 -0.07 5.55 13.35
CA ILE A 44 0.72 5.39 12.12
C ILE A 44 1.07 6.78 11.59
N LYS A 45 2.34 6.98 11.22
CA LYS A 45 2.82 8.23 10.62
C LYS A 45 3.32 8.00 9.21
N VAL A 46 2.91 8.88 8.31
CA VAL A 46 3.41 8.91 6.93
C VAL A 46 4.07 10.26 6.69
N TYR A 47 5.36 10.24 6.48
CA TYR A 47 6.17 11.43 6.18
C TYR A 47 6.20 11.63 4.68
N GLY A 48 5.62 12.72 4.19
CA GLY A 48 5.55 12.93 2.75
C GLY A 48 4.80 14.18 2.32
N SER A 49 4.38 14.18 1.06
CA SER A 49 3.61 15.25 0.45
C SER A 49 2.40 14.67 -0.29
N THR A 50 1.25 15.34 -0.21
CA THR A 50 0.03 14.97 -0.94
C THR A 50 0.18 15.06 -2.47
N PHE A 51 1.25 15.69 -2.96
CA PHE A 51 1.58 15.77 -4.39
C PHE A 51 2.58 14.69 -4.85
N SER A 52 3.17 13.92 -3.92
CA SER A 52 4.08 12.83 -4.25
C SER A 52 3.30 11.57 -4.66
N THR A 53 3.51 11.09 -5.88
CA THR A 53 2.90 9.85 -6.37
C THR A 53 3.21 8.66 -5.46
N ALA A 54 4.43 8.58 -4.93
CA ALA A 54 4.84 7.53 -4.00
C ALA A 54 4.11 7.64 -2.64
N ALA A 55 3.95 8.85 -2.08
CA ALA A 55 3.19 9.04 -0.84
C ALA A 55 1.70 8.76 -1.04
N MET A 56 1.11 9.23 -2.16
CA MET A 56 -0.29 8.97 -2.50
C MET A 56 -0.60 7.46 -2.58
N ARG A 57 0.36 6.63 -3.02
CA ARG A 57 0.25 5.16 -3.03
C ARG A 57 0.05 4.61 -1.62
N VAL A 58 0.80 5.13 -0.64
CA VAL A 58 0.67 4.74 0.77
C VAL A 58 -0.65 5.21 1.36
N PHE A 59 -1.06 6.46 1.11
CA PHE A 59 -2.36 6.98 1.57
C PHE A 59 -3.51 6.15 1.01
N ALA A 60 -3.45 5.78 -0.28
CA ALA A 60 -4.47 4.92 -0.89
C ALA A 60 -4.59 3.57 -0.19
N ALA A 61 -3.46 2.93 0.14
CA ALA A 61 -3.46 1.65 0.87
C ALA A 61 -4.05 1.79 2.28
N LEU A 62 -3.71 2.85 3.02
CA LEU A 62 -4.27 3.10 4.35
C LEU A 62 -5.77 3.34 4.30
N TYR A 63 -6.26 4.16 3.35
CA TYR A 63 -7.70 4.39 3.18
C TYR A 63 -8.45 3.15 2.69
N GLU A 64 -7.86 2.32 1.83
CA GLU A 64 -8.47 1.04 1.42
C GLU A 64 -8.57 0.04 2.59
N LYS A 65 -7.70 0.18 3.58
CA LYS A 65 -7.68 -0.65 4.79
C LYS A 65 -8.48 -0.05 5.95
N ASP A 66 -9.11 1.11 5.77
CA ASP A 66 -9.80 1.85 6.84
C ASP A 66 -8.88 2.08 8.06
N ILE A 67 -7.63 2.45 7.80
CA ILE A 67 -6.63 2.74 8.84
C ILE A 67 -6.44 4.25 8.95
N GLU A 68 -6.59 4.75 10.18
CA GLU A 68 -6.25 6.13 10.53
C GLU A 68 -4.73 6.33 10.59
N PHE A 69 -4.26 7.47 10.16
CA PHE A 69 -2.85 7.83 10.16
C PHE A 69 -2.65 9.35 10.29
N GLU A 70 -1.49 9.72 10.75
CA GLU A 70 -1.00 11.10 10.77
C GLU A 70 -0.14 11.37 9.53
N LEU A 71 -0.49 12.36 8.72
CA LEU A 71 0.42 12.89 7.70
C LEU A 71 1.39 13.88 8.36
N VAL A 72 2.68 13.57 8.31
CA VAL A 72 3.75 14.50 8.67
C VAL A 72 4.28 15.12 7.38
N PRO A 73 3.94 16.38 7.10
CA PRO A 73 4.32 17.01 5.84
C PRO A 73 5.83 17.21 5.77
N VAL A 74 6.39 17.01 4.57
CA VAL A 74 7.81 17.22 4.26
C VAL A 74 7.92 18.25 3.15
N ASP A 75 8.55 19.39 3.42
CA ASP A 75 8.77 20.42 2.41
C ASP A 75 9.89 20.00 1.44
N MET A 76 9.46 19.46 0.31
CA MET A 76 10.37 19.03 -0.74
C MET A 76 11.04 20.20 -1.47
N ARG A 77 10.41 21.41 -1.47
CA ARG A 77 10.98 22.61 -2.09
C ARG A 77 12.12 23.18 -1.23
N ALA A 78 11.94 23.18 0.10
CA ALA A 78 12.99 23.52 1.05
C ALA A 78 14.10 22.45 1.17
N GLY A 79 13.91 21.28 0.53
CA GLY A 79 14.85 20.17 0.56
C GLY A 79 14.92 19.45 1.90
N GLU A 80 13.86 19.50 2.71
CA GLU A 80 13.81 18.81 4.03
C GLU A 80 14.07 17.32 3.90
N HIS A 81 13.57 16.68 2.83
CA HIS A 81 13.79 15.25 2.54
C HIS A 81 15.28 14.90 2.35
N LYS A 82 16.17 15.88 2.15
CA LYS A 82 17.62 15.69 1.99
C LYS A 82 18.44 16.02 3.24
N LYS A 83 17.78 16.35 4.35
CA LYS A 83 18.43 16.79 5.59
C LYS A 83 18.00 15.92 6.78
N ALA A 84 18.75 15.98 7.88
CA ALA A 84 18.28 15.49 9.16
C ALA A 84 17.08 16.31 9.64
N PRO A 85 16.07 15.73 10.31
CA PRO A 85 16.04 14.31 10.74
C PRO A 85 15.55 13.32 9.66
N PHE A 86 15.01 13.78 8.51
CA PHE A 86 14.33 12.91 7.53
C PHE A 86 15.26 11.80 6.96
N ILE A 87 16.56 12.10 6.74
CA ILE A 87 17.54 11.11 6.26
C ILE A 87 17.66 9.90 7.20
N SER A 88 17.36 10.05 8.49
CA SER A 88 17.34 8.91 9.42
C SER A 88 16.13 8.00 9.25
N LEU A 89 15.07 8.47 8.59
CA LEU A 89 13.88 7.69 8.24
C LEU A 89 14.03 7.03 6.86
N ASN A 90 14.59 7.76 5.90
CA ASN A 90 14.87 7.26 4.56
C ASN A 90 16.26 7.75 4.10
N PRO A 91 17.27 6.88 4.08
CA PRO A 91 18.66 7.25 3.74
C PRO A 91 18.83 7.72 2.29
N PHE A 92 17.91 7.41 1.38
CA PHE A 92 17.90 7.92 0.01
C PHE A 92 17.34 9.35 -0.10
N GLY A 93 16.78 9.88 1.01
CA GLY A 93 16.19 11.21 1.03
C GLY A 93 15.07 11.33 0.01
N GLN A 94 14.14 10.40 0.02
CA GLN A 94 12.94 10.35 -0.83
C GLN A 94 11.70 10.14 0.04
N VAL A 95 10.60 10.77 -0.32
CA VAL A 95 9.30 10.52 0.32
C VAL A 95 8.58 9.37 -0.39
N PRO A 96 7.78 8.57 0.33
CA PRO A 96 7.47 8.65 1.75
C PRO A 96 8.50 7.94 2.64
N ALA A 97 8.47 8.29 3.94
CA ALA A 97 8.84 7.40 5.02
C ALA A 97 7.60 7.08 5.85
N PHE A 98 7.64 5.99 6.60
CA PHE A 98 6.50 5.42 7.31
C PHE A 98 6.93 4.93 8.69
N GLU A 99 6.11 5.17 9.70
CA GLU A 99 6.28 4.62 11.05
C GLU A 99 4.99 3.95 11.52
N ASP A 100 5.14 2.76 12.11
CA ASP A 100 4.09 2.05 12.84
C ASP A 100 4.69 1.51 14.14
N GLY A 101 4.45 2.20 15.24
CA GLY A 101 5.15 1.94 16.50
C GLY A 101 6.65 2.07 16.35
N ASN A 102 7.38 0.99 16.55
CA ASN A 102 8.84 0.93 16.43
C ASN A 102 9.31 0.58 14.99
N LEU A 103 8.41 0.18 14.12
CA LEU A 103 8.74 -0.15 12.74
C LEU A 103 8.89 1.12 11.92
N LYS A 104 10.00 1.23 11.19
CA LYS A 104 10.26 2.31 10.22
C LYS A 104 10.50 1.70 8.86
N LEU A 105 9.79 2.21 7.86
CA LEU A 105 9.90 1.75 6.48
C LEU A 105 10.07 2.92 5.52
N PHE A 106 10.69 2.64 4.41
CA PHE A 106 10.71 3.45 3.20
C PHE A 106 10.46 2.55 1.98
N GLU A 107 10.41 3.07 0.77
CA GLU A 107 9.89 2.44 -0.43
C GLU A 107 8.37 2.20 -0.37
N SER A 108 7.64 3.02 -1.11
CA SER A 108 6.16 3.04 -1.05
C SER A 108 5.51 1.69 -1.35
N ARG A 109 6.10 0.87 -2.24
CA ARG A 109 5.59 -0.46 -2.57
C ARG A 109 5.82 -1.45 -1.42
N ALA A 110 6.94 -1.37 -0.73
CA ALA A 110 7.20 -2.17 0.48
C ALA A 110 6.27 -1.77 1.63
N ILE A 111 6.04 -0.46 1.81
CA ILE A 111 5.11 0.06 2.81
C ILE A 111 3.69 -0.45 2.55
N THR A 112 3.20 -0.37 1.31
CA THR A 112 1.85 -0.85 0.96
C THR A 112 1.71 -2.36 1.11
N GLN A 113 2.76 -3.15 0.83
CA GLN A 113 2.78 -4.58 1.12
C GLN A 113 2.67 -4.86 2.61
N TYR A 114 3.45 -4.16 3.45
CA TYR A 114 3.34 -4.27 4.90
C TYR A 114 1.91 -3.98 5.36
N ILE A 115 1.34 -2.83 4.97
CA ILE A 115 -0.03 -2.44 5.33
C ILE A 115 -1.04 -3.51 4.90
N ALA A 116 -0.92 -4.05 3.70
CA ALA A 116 -1.84 -5.04 3.17
C ALA A 116 -1.80 -6.38 3.93
N HIS A 117 -0.63 -6.77 4.43
CA HIS A 117 -0.46 -8.01 5.20
C HIS A 117 -0.79 -7.83 6.67
N GLU A 118 -0.26 -6.78 7.32
CA GLU A 118 -0.48 -6.51 8.75
C GLU A 118 -1.96 -6.29 9.05
N TYR A 119 -2.62 -5.53 8.20
CA TYR A 119 -4.06 -5.23 8.33
C TYR A 119 -4.92 -6.08 7.39
N PHE A 120 -4.54 -7.35 7.15
CA PHE A 120 -5.22 -8.22 6.18
C PHE A 120 -6.73 -8.27 6.35
N ASP A 121 -7.21 -8.39 7.58
CA ASP A 121 -8.63 -8.58 7.92
C ASP A 121 -9.43 -7.25 8.01
N LYS A 122 -8.80 -6.09 7.70
CA LYS A 122 -9.46 -4.79 7.63
C LYS A 122 -9.69 -4.34 6.19
N GLY A 123 -10.77 -3.60 5.94
CA GLY A 123 -11.08 -2.95 4.67
C GLY A 123 -10.97 -3.86 3.44
N THR A 124 -10.46 -3.29 2.34
CA THR A 124 -10.26 -4.02 1.08
C THR A 124 -9.10 -5.02 1.18
N GLN A 125 -9.30 -6.25 0.68
CA GLN A 125 -8.22 -7.24 0.61
C GLN A 125 -7.27 -6.90 -0.55
N LEU A 126 -6.16 -6.27 -0.24
CA LEU A 126 -5.17 -5.82 -1.22
C LEU A 126 -4.15 -6.90 -1.60
N VAL A 127 -4.08 -7.99 -0.84
CA VAL A 127 -3.24 -9.18 -1.06
C VAL A 127 -4.08 -10.45 -0.90
N ILE A 128 -3.60 -11.60 -1.38
CA ILE A 128 -4.36 -12.84 -1.48
C ILE A 128 -3.66 -13.93 -0.67
N ARG A 129 -4.42 -14.69 0.14
CA ARG A 129 -3.85 -15.79 0.95
C ARG A 129 -3.44 -17.01 0.13
N ASP A 130 -4.15 -17.30 -0.97
CA ASP A 130 -3.79 -18.40 -1.86
C ASP A 130 -2.45 -18.12 -2.55
N SER A 131 -1.47 -18.98 -2.38
CA SER A 131 -0.10 -18.77 -2.86
C SER A 131 0.00 -18.66 -4.38
N LYS A 132 -0.82 -19.39 -5.14
CA LYS A 132 -0.80 -19.35 -6.61
C LYS A 132 -1.39 -18.04 -7.12
N LYS A 133 -2.51 -17.59 -6.55
CA LYS A 133 -3.11 -16.31 -6.87
C LYS A 133 -2.22 -15.15 -6.41
N MET A 134 -1.56 -15.27 -5.24
CA MET A 134 -0.59 -14.29 -4.77
C MET A 134 0.61 -14.20 -5.72
N ALA A 135 1.09 -15.30 -6.27
CA ALA A 135 2.17 -15.28 -7.26
C ALA A 135 1.77 -14.51 -8.54
N ILE A 136 0.52 -14.68 -9.02
CA ILE A 136 -0.01 -13.90 -10.16
C ILE A 136 -0.07 -12.41 -9.81
N LEU A 137 -0.57 -12.06 -8.60
CA LEU A 137 -0.58 -10.68 -8.12
C LEU A 137 0.84 -10.10 -8.10
N SER A 138 1.81 -10.86 -7.57
CA SER A 138 3.22 -10.44 -7.51
C SER A 138 3.81 -10.17 -8.90
N VAL A 139 3.48 -10.97 -9.91
CA VAL A 139 3.87 -10.69 -11.30
C VAL A 139 3.39 -9.31 -11.74
N TRP A 140 2.12 -8.97 -11.48
CA TRP A 140 1.57 -7.70 -11.93
C TRP A 140 2.03 -6.50 -11.11
N THR A 141 2.39 -6.67 -9.83
CA THR A 141 3.07 -5.63 -9.04
C THR A 141 4.48 -5.36 -9.56
N GLU A 142 5.21 -6.41 -9.97
CA GLU A 142 6.53 -6.26 -10.61
C GLU A 142 6.41 -5.62 -12.01
N VAL A 143 5.42 -6.01 -12.80
CA VAL A 143 5.14 -5.38 -14.10
C VAL A 143 4.84 -3.88 -13.92
N GLU A 144 4.07 -3.51 -12.92
CA GLU A 144 3.84 -2.10 -12.57
C GLU A 144 5.17 -1.40 -12.27
N GLY A 145 5.98 -1.94 -11.35
CA GLY A 145 7.23 -1.31 -10.92
C GLY A 145 8.31 -1.26 -11.98
N GLN A 146 8.41 -2.29 -12.85
CA GLN A 146 9.51 -2.46 -13.80
C GLN A 146 9.16 -2.06 -15.24
N LYS A 147 7.89 -1.94 -15.61
CA LYS A 147 7.46 -1.64 -16.98
C LYS A 147 6.59 -0.39 -17.03
N PHE A 148 5.51 -0.33 -16.23
CA PHE A 148 4.58 0.79 -16.26
C PHE A 148 5.19 2.05 -15.63
N ASP A 149 5.64 1.98 -14.37
CA ASP A 149 6.10 3.14 -13.62
C ASP A 149 7.30 3.86 -14.29
N PRO A 150 8.33 3.19 -14.83
CA PRO A 150 9.41 3.88 -15.52
C PRO A 150 8.96 4.72 -16.72
N ALA A 151 7.94 4.26 -17.45
CA ALA A 151 7.40 5.01 -18.58
C ALA A 151 6.44 6.11 -18.11
N ALA A 152 5.48 5.76 -17.27
CA ALA A 152 4.41 6.65 -16.84
C ALA A 152 4.90 7.76 -15.88
N SER A 153 5.85 7.48 -14.98
CA SER A 153 6.42 8.50 -14.09
C SER A 153 7.24 9.55 -14.86
N LYS A 154 7.90 9.16 -15.95
CA LYS A 154 8.62 10.10 -16.81
C LYS A 154 7.66 11.04 -17.51
N LEU A 155 6.55 10.52 -18.03
CA LEU A 155 5.47 11.34 -18.60
C LEU A 155 4.81 12.23 -17.55
N THR A 156 4.58 11.72 -16.35
CA THR A 156 4.06 12.51 -15.22
C THR A 156 4.99 13.69 -14.90
N TRP A 157 6.30 13.46 -14.92
CA TRP A 157 7.28 14.53 -14.73
C TRP A 157 7.20 15.56 -15.85
N GLU A 158 7.24 15.14 -17.12
CA GLU A 158 7.26 16.03 -18.27
C GLU A 158 5.95 16.84 -18.42
N LEU A 159 4.81 16.16 -18.30
CA LEU A 159 3.51 16.74 -18.64
C LEU A 159 2.73 17.24 -17.40
N GLY A 160 3.00 16.68 -16.23
CA GLY A 160 2.28 17.03 -15.00
C GLY A 160 3.08 17.93 -14.06
N ILE A 161 4.36 17.63 -13.81
CA ILE A 161 5.13 18.31 -12.75
C ILE A 161 5.93 19.50 -13.30
N LYS A 162 6.66 19.35 -14.40
CA LYS A 162 7.44 20.44 -15.00
C LYS A 162 6.62 21.71 -15.24
N PRO A 163 5.41 21.65 -15.85
CA PRO A 163 4.58 22.85 -16.04
C PRO A 163 4.23 23.55 -14.73
N LEU A 164 3.93 22.78 -13.65
CA LEU A 164 3.64 23.36 -12.32
C LEU A 164 4.87 24.07 -11.71
N LEU A 165 6.07 23.70 -12.15
CA LEU A 165 7.33 24.32 -11.72
C LEU A 165 7.81 25.43 -12.69
N GLY A 166 7.00 25.80 -13.70
CA GLY A 166 7.37 26.74 -14.73
C GLY A 166 8.49 26.29 -15.67
N LYS A 167 8.73 24.97 -15.76
CA LYS A 167 9.77 24.37 -16.62
C LYS A 167 9.17 23.89 -17.94
N PRO A 168 9.90 24.03 -19.06
CA PRO A 168 9.43 23.56 -20.36
C PRO A 168 9.37 22.02 -20.41
N THR A 169 8.35 21.51 -21.08
CA THR A 169 8.24 20.10 -21.45
C THR A 169 9.18 19.77 -22.59
N ASP A 170 9.86 18.62 -22.52
CA ASP A 170 10.65 18.06 -23.60
C ASP A 170 9.78 17.14 -24.48
N SER A 171 9.42 17.61 -25.68
CA SER A 171 8.54 16.88 -26.59
C SER A 171 9.12 15.57 -27.08
N ALA A 172 10.45 15.48 -27.28
CA ALA A 172 11.11 14.26 -27.73
C ALA A 172 11.04 13.18 -26.62
N VAL A 173 11.24 13.58 -25.37
CA VAL A 173 11.06 12.69 -24.22
C VAL A 173 9.60 12.24 -24.10
N VAL A 174 8.64 13.13 -24.31
CA VAL A 174 7.22 12.77 -24.27
C VAL A 174 6.90 11.73 -25.34
N GLU A 175 7.31 11.94 -26.59
CA GLU A 175 7.07 11.01 -27.69
C GLU A 175 7.68 9.62 -27.41
N GLU A 176 8.93 9.57 -26.95
CA GLU A 176 9.63 8.32 -26.59
C GLU A 176 8.86 7.55 -25.50
N TYR A 177 8.44 8.25 -24.43
CA TYR A 177 7.82 7.58 -23.30
C TYR A 177 6.31 7.32 -23.51
N GLU A 178 5.62 8.08 -24.37
CA GLU A 178 4.28 7.71 -24.84
C GLU A 178 4.32 6.38 -25.62
N ALA A 179 5.33 6.17 -26.49
CA ALA A 179 5.50 4.92 -27.20
C ALA A 179 5.79 3.73 -26.25
N LYS A 180 6.66 3.93 -25.26
CA LYS A 180 6.95 2.90 -24.23
C LYS A 180 5.70 2.56 -23.40
N LEU A 181 4.96 3.58 -22.97
CA LEU A 181 3.73 3.37 -22.20
C LEU A 181 2.67 2.67 -23.05
N ALA A 182 2.51 3.05 -24.31
CA ALA A 182 1.57 2.41 -25.24
C ALA A 182 1.81 0.90 -25.32
N ALA A 183 3.07 0.47 -25.48
CA ALA A 183 3.42 -0.95 -25.52
C ALA A 183 3.07 -1.71 -24.24
N VAL A 184 3.22 -1.08 -23.06
CA VAL A 184 2.78 -1.66 -21.78
C VAL A 184 1.26 -1.78 -21.72
N LEU A 185 0.55 -0.72 -22.14
CA LEU A 185 -0.91 -0.70 -22.13
C LEU A 185 -1.53 -1.70 -23.12
N ASP A 186 -0.85 -2.05 -24.21
CA ASP A 186 -1.28 -3.14 -25.13
C ASP A 186 -1.28 -4.50 -24.41
N VAL A 187 -0.28 -4.75 -23.57
CA VAL A 187 -0.23 -5.96 -22.74
C VAL A 187 -1.36 -5.93 -21.68
N TYR A 188 -1.63 -4.76 -21.09
CA TYR A 188 -2.71 -4.60 -20.12
C TYR A 188 -4.09 -4.80 -20.78
N GLU A 189 -4.29 -4.29 -21.99
CA GLU A 189 -5.54 -4.48 -22.74
C GLU A 189 -5.85 -5.97 -22.92
N ALA A 190 -4.87 -6.75 -23.36
CA ALA A 190 -5.03 -8.20 -23.51
C ALA A 190 -5.27 -8.92 -22.16
N ARG A 191 -4.63 -8.46 -21.08
CA ARG A 191 -4.82 -9.02 -19.74
C ARG A 191 -6.21 -8.70 -19.19
N LEU A 192 -6.64 -7.46 -19.29
CA LEU A 192 -7.92 -6.97 -18.76
C LEU A 192 -9.12 -7.46 -19.59
N ALA A 193 -8.91 -7.92 -20.81
CA ALA A 193 -9.91 -8.68 -21.56
C ALA A 193 -10.24 -10.04 -20.94
N GLN A 194 -9.36 -10.59 -20.07
CA GLN A 194 -9.51 -11.92 -19.46
C GLN A 194 -9.87 -11.85 -17.96
N SER A 195 -9.72 -10.71 -17.31
CA SER A 195 -10.02 -10.53 -15.89
C SER A 195 -10.34 -9.05 -15.59
N LYS A 196 -11.15 -8.82 -14.57
CA LYS A 196 -11.58 -7.46 -14.20
C LYS A 196 -10.42 -6.56 -13.77
N TYR A 197 -9.39 -7.13 -13.12
CA TYR A 197 -8.22 -6.42 -12.61
C TYR A 197 -6.93 -7.13 -13.03
N LEU A 198 -5.79 -6.47 -12.87
CA LEU A 198 -4.49 -7.02 -13.27
C LEU A 198 -4.15 -8.30 -12.48
N GLY A 199 -4.40 -8.31 -11.17
CA GLY A 199 -4.17 -9.48 -10.31
C GLY A 199 -5.21 -10.59 -10.44
N GLY A 200 -6.37 -10.35 -11.07
CA GLY A 200 -7.49 -11.28 -11.18
C GLY A 200 -8.85 -10.60 -11.07
N ASP A 201 -9.78 -11.19 -10.31
CA ASP A 201 -11.17 -10.72 -10.25
C ASP A 201 -11.43 -9.64 -9.19
N SER A 202 -10.44 -9.36 -8.34
CA SER A 202 -10.53 -8.40 -7.24
C SER A 202 -9.46 -7.33 -7.36
N PHE A 203 -9.81 -6.10 -6.93
CA PHE A 203 -8.87 -4.99 -6.79
C PHE A 203 -7.81 -5.33 -5.73
N THR A 204 -6.53 -5.13 -6.07
CA THR A 204 -5.39 -5.49 -5.24
C THR A 204 -4.28 -4.43 -5.34
N LEU A 205 -3.13 -4.68 -4.69
CA LEU A 205 -1.94 -3.84 -4.82
C LEU A 205 -1.47 -3.70 -6.28
N ALA A 206 -1.71 -4.74 -7.12
CA ALA A 206 -1.38 -4.68 -8.54
C ALA A 206 -2.10 -3.56 -9.28
N ASP A 207 -3.29 -3.17 -8.82
CA ASP A 207 -4.09 -2.09 -9.40
C ASP A 207 -3.84 -0.77 -8.66
N LEU A 208 -3.79 -0.81 -7.33
CA LEU A 208 -3.62 0.35 -6.46
C LEU A 208 -2.37 1.17 -6.81
N HIS A 209 -1.26 0.50 -7.10
CA HIS A 209 0.02 1.18 -7.35
C HIS A 209 -0.01 2.11 -8.56
N HIS A 210 -0.91 1.89 -9.51
CA HIS A 210 -1.07 2.70 -10.70
C HIS A 210 -1.78 4.03 -10.46
N LEU A 211 -2.66 4.09 -9.43
CA LEU A 211 -3.58 5.21 -9.20
C LEU A 211 -2.92 6.59 -9.24
N PRO A 212 -1.80 6.85 -8.53
CA PRO A 212 -1.23 8.19 -8.50
C PRO A 212 -0.75 8.69 -9.85
N THR A 213 -0.09 7.81 -10.59
CA THR A 213 0.49 8.16 -11.91
C THR A 213 -0.59 8.31 -12.96
N ILE A 214 -1.58 7.39 -12.99
CA ILE A 214 -2.76 7.50 -13.85
C ILE A 214 -3.49 8.81 -13.59
N ASN A 215 -3.71 9.19 -12.34
CA ASN A 215 -4.40 10.43 -12.01
C ASN A 215 -3.74 11.68 -12.62
N TYR A 216 -2.41 11.74 -12.63
CA TYR A 216 -1.68 12.82 -13.29
C TYR A 216 -1.86 12.74 -14.81
N LEU A 217 -1.69 11.57 -15.41
CA LEU A 217 -1.70 11.39 -16.87
C LEU A 217 -3.09 11.59 -17.48
N MET A 218 -4.16 11.27 -16.75
CA MET A 218 -5.54 11.52 -17.20
C MET A 218 -5.87 13.02 -17.32
N GLY A 219 -5.09 13.90 -16.70
CA GLY A 219 -5.15 15.35 -16.87
C GLY A 219 -4.28 15.90 -18.02
N THR A 220 -3.64 15.03 -18.82
CA THR A 220 -2.69 15.42 -19.88
C THR A 220 -3.08 14.86 -21.24
N GLN A 221 -2.31 15.23 -22.30
CA GLN A 221 -2.49 14.68 -23.64
C GLN A 221 -2.33 13.14 -23.71
N SER A 222 -1.55 12.55 -22.77
CA SER A 222 -1.33 11.10 -22.74
C SER A 222 -2.54 10.28 -22.30
N LYS A 223 -3.63 10.91 -21.85
CA LYS A 223 -4.90 10.22 -21.54
C LYS A 223 -5.42 9.42 -22.74
N LYS A 224 -5.18 9.88 -23.97
CA LYS A 224 -5.55 9.19 -25.22
C LYS A 224 -5.03 7.74 -25.28
N LEU A 225 -3.88 7.45 -24.64
CA LEU A 225 -3.27 6.12 -24.61
C LEU A 225 -4.12 5.13 -23.80
N PHE A 226 -4.76 5.61 -22.74
CA PHE A 226 -5.68 4.81 -21.92
C PHE A 226 -7.06 4.71 -22.59
N GLU A 227 -7.60 5.82 -23.09
CA GLU A 227 -8.94 5.91 -23.67
C GLU A 227 -9.08 5.11 -24.98
N SER A 228 -7.99 4.93 -25.72
CA SER A 228 -8.00 4.15 -26.99
C SER A 228 -8.06 2.63 -26.79
N ARG A 229 -8.01 2.14 -25.55
CA ARG A 229 -8.02 0.73 -25.17
C ARG A 229 -9.21 0.44 -24.28
N PRO A 230 -10.27 -0.21 -24.80
CA PRO A 230 -11.55 -0.33 -24.09
C PRO A 230 -11.45 -0.97 -22.70
N HIS A 231 -10.68 -2.07 -22.53
CA HIS A 231 -10.57 -2.73 -21.24
C HIS A 231 -9.68 -1.93 -20.26
N VAL A 232 -8.61 -1.33 -20.74
CA VAL A 232 -7.78 -0.38 -19.94
C VAL A 232 -8.61 0.82 -19.53
N SER A 233 -9.40 1.41 -20.45
CA SER A 233 -10.25 2.56 -20.16
C SER A 233 -11.28 2.24 -19.07
N ALA A 234 -11.94 1.08 -19.17
CA ALA A 234 -12.91 0.63 -18.16
C ALA A 234 -12.24 0.37 -16.81
N TRP A 235 -11.05 -0.25 -16.80
CA TRP A 235 -10.27 -0.48 -15.58
C TRP A 235 -9.84 0.83 -14.93
N VAL A 236 -9.33 1.79 -15.70
CA VAL A 236 -8.96 3.13 -15.19
C VAL A 236 -10.16 3.81 -14.55
N ALA A 237 -11.32 3.78 -15.21
CA ALA A 237 -12.55 4.37 -14.68
C ALA A 237 -12.97 3.71 -13.35
N ASP A 238 -12.90 2.38 -13.26
CA ASP A 238 -13.28 1.64 -12.05
C ASP A 238 -12.32 1.95 -10.89
N ILE A 239 -10.99 1.88 -11.09
CA ILE A 239 -10.04 2.08 -10.01
C ILE A 239 -10.00 3.54 -9.52
N THR A 240 -10.14 4.52 -10.42
CA THR A 240 -10.12 5.94 -10.05
C THR A 240 -11.42 6.42 -9.39
N ALA A 241 -12.53 5.70 -9.55
CA ALA A 241 -13.80 6.00 -8.88
C ALA A 241 -13.86 5.50 -7.43
N ARG A 242 -12.84 4.77 -6.96
CA ARG A 242 -12.85 4.17 -5.60
C ARG A 242 -12.94 5.24 -4.51
N PRO A 243 -13.79 5.04 -3.47
CA PRO A 243 -13.94 6.01 -2.38
C PRO A 243 -12.62 6.31 -1.65
N ALA A 244 -11.77 5.31 -1.44
CA ALA A 244 -10.46 5.47 -0.82
C ALA A 244 -9.55 6.39 -1.65
N TRP A 245 -9.57 6.25 -2.98
CA TRP A 245 -8.83 7.13 -3.87
C TRP A 245 -9.35 8.57 -3.84
N ASN A 246 -10.66 8.75 -3.80
CA ASN A 246 -11.26 10.08 -3.68
C ASN A 246 -10.82 10.80 -2.39
N LYS A 247 -10.67 10.08 -1.26
CA LYS A 247 -10.08 10.64 -0.04
C LYS A 247 -8.64 11.13 -0.26
N VAL A 248 -7.82 10.36 -0.99
CA VAL A 248 -6.44 10.78 -1.32
C VAL A 248 -6.42 12.07 -2.15
N ILE A 249 -7.29 12.18 -3.14
CA ILE A 249 -7.39 13.38 -3.98
C ILE A 249 -7.84 14.59 -3.15
N ALA A 250 -8.79 14.41 -2.24
CA ALA A 250 -9.27 15.47 -1.35
C ALA A 250 -8.17 16.01 -0.40
N MET A 251 -7.11 15.24 -0.10
CA MET A 251 -5.97 15.74 0.69
C MET A 251 -5.14 16.81 -0.04
N ARG A 252 -5.36 17.02 -1.33
CA ARG A 252 -4.62 17.99 -2.17
C ARG A 252 -5.28 19.36 -2.24
N SER A 253 -6.50 19.48 -1.71
CA SER A 253 -7.31 20.72 -1.66
C SER A 253 -6.91 21.63 -0.49
#